data_1dc843ae03f4ee64e0481a2b943993bb
#
_entry.id   1dc843ae03f4ee64e0481a2b943993bb
#
_cell.length_a   1.000
_cell.length_b   1.000
_cell.length_c   1.000
_cell.angle_alpha   90.00
_cell.angle_beta   90.00
_cell.angle_gamma   90.00
#
_symmetry.space_group_name_H-M   'P 1'
#
loop_
_entity.id
_entity.type
_entity.pdbx_description
1 polymer ?
#
loop_
_entity_poly.entity_id
_entity_poly.type
_entity_poly.pdbx_seq_one_letter_code
_entity_poly.pdbx_strand_id
1 'polypeptide(L)'
;MGIVQRHKKIAFMGVKGESGTIVYTRMQKFTSLTQNKNSIEYSRQYVDEPFNRTDVMGYGPTIDYAFDKHTADTVQTDIINITDKELMGDDAVRTIVIVDLSAAEPKAIKRDYSIIPSSEGDNINVYTYSGSFKARGAAEACASVTSNDEYQTISIT
;
A
#
# COMPACT_ATOMS: atom_id res chain seq x y z
N MET A 1 -6.11 -23.12 15.38
CA MET A 1 -6.23 -22.29 14.17
C MET A 1 -6.90 -20.96 14.52
N GLY A 2 -6.29 -19.85 14.20
CA GLY A 2 -6.84 -18.54 14.50
C GLY A 2 -7.13 -17.73 13.23
N ILE A 3 -8.26 -17.03 13.23
CA ILE A 3 -8.59 -16.11 12.16
C ILE A 3 -7.82 -14.80 12.40
N VAL A 4 -7.07 -14.35 11.38
CA VAL A 4 -6.30 -13.12 11.46
C VAL A 4 -7.25 -11.93 11.27
N GLN A 5 -7.27 -11.04 12.26
CA GLN A 5 -8.09 -9.84 12.21
C GLN A 5 -7.41 -8.79 11.33
N ARG A 6 -8.22 -7.95 10.69
CA ARG A 6 -7.72 -6.93 9.74
C ARG A 6 -6.65 -6.02 10.35
N HIS A 7 -6.80 -5.64 11.62
CA HIS A 7 -5.85 -4.74 12.28
C HIS A 7 -4.49 -5.37 12.58
N LYS A 8 -4.31 -6.67 12.34
CA LYS A 8 -3.01 -7.35 12.49
C LYS A 8 -2.12 -7.21 11.25
N LYS A 9 -2.69 -6.81 10.14
CA LYS A 9 -1.92 -6.47 8.94
C LYS A 9 -2.01 -4.97 8.70
N ILE A 10 -0.92 -4.28 8.97
CA ILE A 10 -0.87 -2.81 8.91
C ILE A 10 0.09 -2.35 7.83
N ALA A 11 -0.21 -1.20 7.25
CA ALA A 11 0.59 -0.60 6.19
C ALA A 11 1.35 0.61 6.72
N PHE A 12 2.56 0.78 6.20
CA PHE A 12 3.42 1.93 6.50
C PHE A 12 3.84 2.56 5.18
N MET A 13 3.89 3.88 5.15
CA MET A 13 4.37 4.60 3.97
C MET A 13 5.67 5.33 4.29
N GLY A 14 6.65 5.23 3.39
CA GLY A 14 7.89 5.96 3.52
C GLY A 14 7.68 7.44 3.20
N VAL A 15 7.76 8.28 4.22
CA VAL A 15 7.61 9.74 4.09
C VAL A 15 8.96 10.39 4.34
N LYS A 16 9.34 11.29 3.44
CA LYS A 16 10.60 12.01 3.55
C LYS A 16 10.49 13.10 4.61
N GLY A 17 11.36 13.04 5.61
CA GLY A 17 11.42 14.05 6.66
C GLY A 17 12.21 15.30 6.21
N GLU A 18 12.25 16.31 7.09
CA GLU A 18 12.95 17.57 6.81
C GLU A 18 14.44 17.36 6.54
N SER A 19 15.04 16.35 7.16
CA SER A 19 16.45 16.00 6.97
C SER A 19 16.72 15.20 5.70
N GLY A 20 15.69 14.88 4.92
CA GLY A 20 15.79 14.05 3.73
C GLY A 20 15.79 12.56 4.02
N THR A 21 15.71 12.16 5.29
CA THR A 21 15.63 10.75 5.69
C THR A 21 14.22 10.23 5.53
N ILE A 22 14.07 9.02 4.98
CA ILE A 22 12.76 8.39 4.83
C ILE A 22 12.39 7.70 6.13
N VAL A 23 11.21 8.05 6.66
CA VAL A 23 10.64 7.43 7.86
C VAL A 23 9.38 6.67 7.44
N TYR A 24 9.33 5.38 7.77
CA TYR A 24 8.14 4.56 7.48
C TYR A 24 7.10 4.78 8.58
N THR A 25 6.09 5.55 8.26
CA THR A 25 5.04 5.97 9.19
C THR A 25 3.76 5.18 8.94
N ARG A 26 3.11 4.74 10.02
CA ARG A 26 1.89 3.96 9.93
C ARG A 26 0.79 4.71 9.19
N MET A 27 0.17 4.01 8.25
CA MET A 27 -1.01 4.51 7.53
C MET A 27 -2.24 4.23 8.39
N GLN A 28 -2.63 5.22 9.18
CA GLN A 28 -3.75 5.09 10.11
C GLN A 28 -4.91 6.00 9.73
N LYS A 29 -6.08 5.68 10.26
CA LYS A 29 -7.32 6.43 10.01
C LYS A 29 -7.76 6.40 8.55
N PHE A 30 -7.37 5.36 7.84
CA PHE A 30 -7.88 5.08 6.50
C PHE A 30 -9.17 4.28 6.61
N THR A 31 -10.16 4.67 5.84
CA THR A 31 -11.44 3.95 5.80
C THR A 31 -11.39 2.77 4.85
N SER A 32 -10.46 2.79 3.91
CA SER A 32 -10.26 1.70 2.96
C SER A 32 -8.79 1.59 2.57
N LEU A 33 -8.27 0.37 2.62
CA LEU A 33 -6.95 -0.01 2.10
C LEU A 33 -7.06 -1.44 1.59
N THR A 34 -7.55 -1.59 0.36
CA THR A 34 -7.80 -2.90 -0.23
C THR A 34 -6.73 -3.21 -1.27
N GLN A 35 -6.07 -4.34 -1.10
CA GLN A 35 -5.04 -4.80 -2.04
C GLN A 35 -5.67 -5.68 -3.11
N ASN A 36 -5.34 -5.39 -4.37
CA ASN A 36 -5.76 -6.18 -5.53
C ASN A 36 -4.50 -6.67 -6.23
N LYS A 37 -4.40 -7.96 -6.46
CA LYS A 37 -3.22 -8.53 -7.12
C LYS A 37 -3.24 -8.33 -8.64
N ASN A 38 -4.43 -8.29 -9.23
CA ASN A 38 -4.61 -8.09 -10.67
C ASN A 38 -3.70 -9.00 -11.50
N SER A 39 -3.80 -10.29 -11.25
CA SER A 39 -2.99 -11.29 -11.94
C SER A 39 -3.24 -11.25 -13.46
N ILE A 40 -2.16 -11.40 -14.21
CA ILE A 40 -2.20 -11.48 -15.67
C ILE A 40 -2.19 -12.96 -16.03
N GLU A 41 -3.25 -13.40 -16.69
CA GLU A 41 -3.47 -14.81 -17.01
C GLU A 41 -3.28 -15.09 -18.49
N TYR A 42 -2.76 -16.26 -18.79
CA TYR A 42 -2.71 -16.79 -20.14
C TYR A 42 -3.41 -18.15 -20.17
N SER A 43 -4.49 -18.24 -20.94
CA SER A 43 -5.30 -19.46 -21.03
C SER A 43 -5.17 -20.09 -22.42
N ARG A 44 -5.06 -21.42 -22.46
CA ARG A 44 -4.97 -22.15 -23.71
C ARG A 44 -5.55 -23.55 -23.55
N GLN A 45 -6.02 -24.10 -24.65
CA GLN A 45 -6.44 -25.50 -24.71
C GLN A 45 -5.75 -26.15 -25.89
N TYR A 46 -5.04 -27.25 -25.62
CA TYR A 46 -4.40 -28.03 -26.68
C TYR A 46 -5.41 -28.94 -27.34
N VAL A 47 -5.20 -29.22 -28.64
CA VAL A 47 -6.15 -29.99 -29.46
C VAL A 47 -6.36 -31.43 -28.98
N ASP A 48 -5.37 -31.98 -28.27
CA ASP A 48 -5.40 -33.35 -27.75
C ASP A 48 -5.87 -33.43 -26.28
N GLU A 49 -6.28 -32.28 -25.68
CA GLU A 49 -6.71 -32.21 -24.29
C GLU A 49 -8.13 -31.70 -24.17
N PRO A 50 -8.95 -32.32 -23.31
CA PRO A 50 -10.35 -31.89 -23.13
C PRO A 50 -10.53 -30.71 -22.13
N PHE A 51 -9.44 -30.16 -21.59
CA PHE A 51 -9.51 -29.11 -20.58
C PHE A 51 -8.64 -27.93 -20.97
N ASN A 52 -9.03 -26.77 -20.45
CA ASN A 52 -8.30 -25.51 -20.63
C ASN A 52 -7.23 -25.37 -19.55
N ARG A 53 -6.06 -24.88 -19.93
CA ARG A 53 -4.96 -24.58 -19.00
C ARG A 53 -4.81 -23.09 -18.84
N THR A 54 -4.69 -22.64 -17.59
CA THR A 54 -4.48 -21.23 -17.28
C THR A 54 -3.21 -21.07 -16.45
N ASP A 55 -2.32 -20.24 -16.94
CA ASP A 55 -1.08 -19.91 -16.23
C ASP A 55 -1.10 -18.43 -15.83
N VAL A 56 -0.49 -18.13 -14.70
CA VAL A 56 -0.31 -16.75 -14.26
C VAL A 56 1.00 -16.23 -14.86
N MET A 57 0.90 -15.18 -15.68
CA MET A 57 2.03 -14.62 -16.40
C MET A 57 2.63 -13.39 -15.73
N GLY A 58 1.94 -12.82 -14.77
CA GLY A 58 2.43 -11.65 -14.06
C GLY A 58 1.38 -11.05 -13.15
N TYR A 59 1.73 -9.93 -12.52
CA TYR A 59 0.85 -9.21 -11.60
C TYR A 59 0.94 -7.71 -11.84
N GLY A 60 -0.20 -7.02 -11.68
CA GLY A 60 -0.25 -5.56 -11.63
C GLY A 60 -0.88 -5.10 -10.33
N PRO A 61 -0.21 -5.29 -9.18
CA PRO A 61 -0.85 -5.03 -7.89
C PRO A 61 -1.25 -3.58 -7.70
N THR A 62 -2.40 -3.38 -7.07
CA THR A 62 -2.89 -2.06 -6.70
C THR A 62 -3.41 -2.09 -5.27
N ILE A 63 -3.43 -0.92 -4.64
CA ILE A 63 -4.08 -0.72 -3.35
C ILE A 63 -5.07 0.42 -3.53
N ASP A 64 -6.35 0.14 -3.33
CA ASP A 64 -7.37 1.18 -3.34
C ASP A 64 -7.44 1.81 -1.96
N TYR A 65 -7.37 3.14 -1.88
CA TYR A 65 -7.37 3.84 -0.62
C TYR A 65 -8.49 4.86 -0.52
N ALA A 66 -8.91 5.09 0.70
CA ALA A 66 -9.81 6.18 1.04
C ALA A 66 -9.54 6.58 2.50
N PHE A 67 -9.59 7.86 2.78
CA PHE A 67 -9.45 8.35 4.15
C PHE A 67 -10.21 9.64 4.37
N ASP A 68 -10.57 9.88 5.63
CA ASP A 68 -11.09 11.16 6.07
C ASP A 68 -9.92 12.04 6.48
N LYS A 69 -9.93 13.29 6.03
CA LYS A 69 -8.82 14.21 6.34
C LYS A 69 -8.72 14.46 7.84
N HIS A 70 -7.54 14.20 8.38
CA HIS A 70 -7.19 14.53 9.75
C HIS A 70 -6.03 15.52 9.75
N THR A 71 -6.06 16.49 10.65
CA THR A 71 -4.94 17.42 10.81
C THR A 71 -3.78 16.71 11.50
N ALA A 72 -2.56 17.10 11.18
CA ALA A 72 -1.33 16.61 11.81
C ALA A 72 -1.02 15.11 11.56
N ASP A 73 -1.67 14.48 10.57
CA ASP A 73 -1.31 13.11 10.15
C ASP A 73 -0.26 13.20 9.03
N THR A 74 0.92 12.63 9.27
CA THR A 74 2.06 12.75 8.35
C THR A 74 1.78 12.09 7.00
N VAL A 75 1.22 10.89 7.00
CA VAL A 75 0.95 10.14 5.77
C VAL A 75 -0.16 10.83 4.96
N GLN A 76 -1.24 11.21 5.62
CA GLN A 76 -2.32 11.92 4.94
C GLN A 76 -1.86 13.24 4.35
N THR A 77 -1.05 14.00 5.10
CA THR A 77 -0.49 15.27 4.62
C THR A 77 0.35 15.06 3.36
N ASP A 78 1.15 14.01 3.31
CA ASP A 78 1.98 13.71 2.14
C ASP A 78 1.10 13.36 0.92
N ILE A 79 0.08 12.51 1.10
CA ILE A 79 -0.85 12.17 0.02
C ILE A 79 -1.64 13.38 -0.46
N ILE A 80 -2.11 14.20 0.46
CA ILE A 80 -2.83 15.45 0.12
C ILE A 80 -1.93 16.39 -0.68
N ASN A 81 -0.67 16.51 -0.29
CA ASN A 81 0.30 17.34 -1.00
C ASN A 81 0.53 16.85 -2.43
N ILE A 82 0.62 15.54 -2.63
CA ILE A 82 0.73 14.94 -3.97
C ILE A 82 -0.52 15.26 -4.79
N THR A 83 -1.69 15.17 -4.17
CA THR A 83 -2.97 15.42 -4.84
C THR A 83 -3.12 16.91 -5.22
N ASP A 84 -2.85 17.82 -4.29
CA ASP A 84 -3.05 19.25 -4.50
C ASP A 84 -2.06 19.84 -5.51
N LYS A 85 -0.82 19.37 -5.48
CA LYS A 85 0.22 19.82 -6.40
C LYS A 85 0.24 19.06 -7.71
N GLU A 86 -0.60 18.03 -7.82
CA GLU A 86 -0.67 17.17 -9.01
C GLU A 86 0.71 16.64 -9.42
N LEU A 87 1.45 16.11 -8.45
CA LEU A 87 2.79 15.59 -8.67
C LEU A 87 2.77 14.40 -9.63
N MET A 88 3.82 14.29 -10.44
CA MET A 88 3.92 13.29 -11.50
C MET A 88 5.25 12.53 -11.41
N GLY A 89 5.27 11.35 -12.03
CA GLY A 89 6.49 10.56 -12.15
C GLY A 89 7.08 10.18 -10.81
N ASP A 90 8.37 10.37 -10.66
CA ASP A 90 9.08 9.99 -9.43
C ASP A 90 8.63 10.76 -8.20
N ASP A 91 8.10 11.96 -8.36
CA ASP A 91 7.60 12.78 -7.26
C ASP A 91 6.33 12.22 -6.64
N ALA A 92 5.61 11.37 -7.36
CA ALA A 92 4.40 10.70 -6.89
C ALA A 92 4.64 9.25 -6.46
N VAL A 93 5.89 8.84 -6.32
CA VAL A 93 6.23 7.45 -5.93
C VAL A 93 6.56 7.41 -4.45
N ARG A 94 5.97 6.43 -3.75
CA ARG A 94 6.25 6.16 -2.34
C ARG A 94 6.39 4.67 -2.11
N THR A 95 7.27 4.30 -1.18
CA THR A 95 7.43 2.91 -0.76
C THR A 95 6.40 2.58 0.31
N ILE A 96 5.64 1.53 0.10
CA ILE A 96 4.65 1.06 1.07
C ILE A 96 5.11 -0.30 1.59
N VAL A 97 5.12 -0.43 2.92
CA VAL A 97 5.50 -1.64 3.63
C VAL A 97 4.26 -2.18 4.32
N ILE A 98 3.95 -3.44 4.07
CA ILE A 98 2.84 -4.12 4.74
C ILE A 98 3.42 -5.10 5.74
N VAL A 99 3.07 -4.91 7.01
CA VAL A 99 3.59 -5.70 8.12
C VAL A 99 2.48 -6.61 8.64
N ASP A 100 2.80 -7.89 8.76
CA ASP A 100 1.90 -8.88 9.34
C ASP A 100 2.33 -9.16 10.77
N LEU A 101 1.52 -8.74 11.73
CA LEU A 101 1.77 -8.94 13.15
C LEU A 101 1.13 -10.21 13.70
N SER A 102 0.47 -11.00 12.87
CA SER A 102 -0.18 -12.24 13.29
C SER A 102 0.81 -13.38 13.50
N ALA A 103 2.00 -13.28 12.93
CA ALA A 103 3.07 -14.28 13.09
C ALA A 103 3.84 -14.05 14.40
N ALA A 104 4.56 -15.08 14.86
CA ALA A 104 5.39 -14.98 16.06
C ALA A 104 6.47 -13.89 15.91
N GLU A 105 7.00 -13.76 14.70
CA GLU A 105 7.90 -12.67 14.35
C GLU A 105 7.23 -11.85 13.25
N PRO A 106 7.20 -10.51 13.34
CA PRO A 106 6.60 -9.66 12.31
C PRO A 106 7.27 -9.89 10.96
N LYS A 107 6.44 -10.04 9.93
CA LYS A 107 6.90 -10.17 8.55
C LYS A 107 6.47 -8.96 7.75
N ALA A 108 7.35 -8.46 6.92
CA ALA A 108 7.07 -7.27 6.12
C ALA A 108 7.44 -7.49 4.66
N ILE A 109 6.63 -6.90 3.79
CA ILE A 109 6.87 -6.86 2.36
C ILE A 109 6.80 -5.41 1.93
N LYS A 110 7.83 -4.94 1.23
CA LYS A 110 7.86 -3.58 0.70
C LYS A 110 7.78 -3.58 -0.81
N ARG A 111 7.20 -2.52 -1.34
CA ARG A 111 7.10 -2.29 -2.79
C ARG A 111 6.91 -0.81 -3.03
N ASP A 112 7.47 -0.32 -4.13
CA ASP A 112 7.24 1.04 -4.57
C ASP A 112 5.93 1.13 -5.34
N TYR A 113 5.14 2.16 -5.03
CA TYR A 113 3.87 2.43 -5.68
C TYR A 113 3.83 3.86 -6.19
N SER A 114 3.17 4.03 -7.33
CA SER A 114 2.77 5.36 -7.80
C SER A 114 1.44 5.72 -7.15
N ILE A 115 1.37 6.89 -6.55
CA ILE A 115 0.14 7.38 -5.90
C ILE A 115 -0.70 8.06 -6.96
N ILE A 116 -1.91 7.54 -7.18
CA ILE A 116 -2.80 8.03 -8.23
C ILE A 116 -4.10 8.51 -7.57
N PRO A 117 -4.21 9.83 -7.28
CA PRO A 117 -5.44 10.38 -6.71
C PRO A 117 -6.60 10.24 -7.68
N SER A 118 -7.79 10.01 -7.15
CA SER A 118 -9.00 9.81 -7.94
C SER A 118 -10.04 10.90 -7.65
N SER A 119 -10.48 11.04 -6.41
CA SER A 119 -11.50 12.00 -6.05
C SER A 119 -11.31 12.51 -4.64
N GLU A 120 -11.92 13.65 -4.33
CA GLU A 120 -11.91 14.25 -3.01
C GLU A 120 -13.21 15.02 -2.76
N GLY A 121 -13.60 15.12 -1.50
CA GLY A 121 -14.71 15.94 -1.08
C GLY A 121 -16.09 15.42 -1.45
N ASP A 122 -16.26 14.10 -1.58
CA ASP A 122 -17.54 13.50 -1.97
C ASP A 122 -18.51 13.28 -0.80
N ASN A 123 -18.09 13.60 0.43
CA ASN A 123 -18.93 13.47 1.62
C ASN A 123 -19.27 14.84 2.19
N ILE A 124 -20.52 15.03 2.62
CA ILE A 124 -20.98 16.33 3.12
C ILE A 124 -20.60 16.61 4.57
N ASN A 125 -20.24 15.58 5.34
CA ASN A 125 -19.94 15.71 6.76
C ASN A 125 -18.44 15.82 7.06
N VAL A 126 -17.62 15.10 6.29
CA VAL A 126 -16.16 15.08 6.45
C VAL A 126 -15.51 15.22 5.08
N TYR A 127 -14.31 15.77 5.05
CA TYR A 127 -13.60 15.90 3.78
C TYR A 127 -12.80 14.61 3.52
N THR A 128 -13.13 13.91 2.44
CA THR A 128 -12.57 12.61 2.11
C THR A 128 -11.68 12.67 0.89
N TYR A 129 -10.69 11.79 0.87
CA TYR A 129 -9.81 11.58 -0.28
C TYR A 129 -9.84 10.12 -0.68
N SER A 130 -9.80 9.84 -1.97
CA SER A 130 -9.73 8.48 -2.47
C SER A 130 -8.88 8.39 -3.72
N GLY A 131 -8.36 7.22 -3.99
CA GLY A 131 -7.55 6.94 -5.15
C GLY A 131 -6.97 5.54 -5.08
N SER A 132 -5.87 5.34 -5.78
CA SER A 132 -5.19 4.05 -5.74
C SER A 132 -3.68 4.23 -5.76
N PHE A 133 -2.99 3.24 -5.20
CA PHE A 133 -1.56 3.08 -5.31
C PHE A 133 -1.32 1.95 -6.30
N LYS A 134 -0.63 2.21 -7.40
CA LYS A 134 -0.33 1.18 -8.39
C LYS A 134 1.14 0.80 -8.34
N ALA A 135 1.41 -0.49 -8.38
CA ALA A 135 2.77 -1.00 -8.24
C ALA A 135 3.68 -0.48 -9.34
N ARG A 136 4.86 -0.04 -8.96
CA ARG A 136 5.90 0.41 -9.89
C ARG A 136 7.08 -0.56 -9.96
N GLY A 137 7.21 -1.44 -8.97
CA GLY A 137 8.29 -2.40 -8.93
C GLY A 137 7.88 -3.71 -8.29
N ALA A 138 8.82 -4.63 -8.16
CA ALA A 138 8.59 -5.93 -7.56
C ALA A 138 8.54 -5.82 -6.03
N ALA A 139 7.80 -6.74 -5.42
CA ALA A 139 7.76 -6.85 -3.97
C ALA A 139 9.07 -7.42 -3.46
N GLU A 140 9.54 -6.90 -2.32
CA GLU A 140 10.73 -7.39 -1.64
C GLU A 140 10.38 -7.73 -0.21
N ALA A 141 10.79 -8.92 0.24
CA ALA A 141 10.64 -9.30 1.64
C ALA A 141 11.68 -8.59 2.48
N CYS A 142 11.27 -8.04 3.63
CA CYS A 142 12.18 -7.41 4.57
C CYS A 142 12.75 -8.46 5.52
N ALA A 143 14.06 -8.40 5.78
CA ALA A 143 14.72 -9.36 6.67
C ALA A 143 14.31 -9.15 8.12
N SER A 144 14.09 -7.90 8.53
CA SER A 144 13.65 -7.60 9.88
C SER A 144 12.82 -6.33 9.94
N VAL A 145 11.96 -6.24 10.95
CA VAL A 145 11.13 -5.08 11.23
C VAL A 145 11.24 -4.77 12.72
N THR A 146 11.57 -3.54 13.04
CA THR A 146 11.66 -3.10 14.44
C THR A 146 10.88 -1.81 14.63
N SER A 147 10.33 -1.61 15.82
CA SER A 147 9.64 -0.38 16.18
C SER A 147 9.91 -0.04 17.64
N ASN A 148 10.08 1.26 17.91
CA ASN A 148 10.30 1.78 19.25
C ASN A 148 9.10 2.54 19.81
N ASP A 149 8.01 2.65 19.04
CA ASP A 149 6.88 3.51 19.36
C ASP A 149 5.52 2.82 19.11
N GLU A 150 5.45 1.55 19.45
CA GLU A 150 4.24 0.73 19.30
C GLU A 150 3.74 0.69 17.84
N TYR A 151 4.67 0.60 16.90
CA TYR A 151 4.37 0.54 15.47
C TYR A 151 3.70 1.81 14.91
N GLN A 152 4.01 2.98 15.45
CA GLN A 152 3.70 4.24 14.78
C GLN A 152 4.70 4.52 13.66
N THR A 153 5.96 4.19 13.89
CA THR A 153 7.01 4.17 12.86
C THR A 153 7.78 2.86 12.95
N ILE A 154 8.40 2.45 11.86
CA ILE A 154 9.20 1.22 11.81
C ILE A 154 10.54 1.45 11.13
N SER A 155 11.49 0.58 11.47
CA SER A 155 12.75 0.44 10.75
C SER A 155 12.79 -0.95 10.12
N ILE A 156 13.21 -1.02 8.86
CA ILE A 156 13.25 -2.27 8.09
C ILE A 156 14.65 -2.48 7.52
N THR A 157 15.01 -3.74 7.34
CA THR A 157 16.27 -4.13 6.67
C THR A 157 16.03 -5.16 5.58
#